data_96ecbf05dc21454e54f67b0c6ebab8b4
#
_entry.id   96ecbf05dc21454e54f67b0c6ebab8b4
#
_cell.length_a   1.000
_cell.length_b   1.000
_cell.length_c   1.000
_cell.angle_alpha   90.00
_cell.angle_beta   90.00
_cell.angle_gamma   90.00
#
_symmetry.space_group_name_H-M   'P 1'
#
loop_
_entity.id
_entity.type
_entity.pdbx_description
1 polymer ?
#
loop_
_entity_poly.entity_id
_entity_poly.type
_entity_poly.pdbx_seq_one_letter_code
_entity_poly.pdbx_strand_id
1 'polypeptide(L)'
;MDKRQVAVIQYVERTTVVHEGVRTQMIGIGARNLPGWTHVYSGKVRDVYVPSGVDAHNGEDTYLIVASDRISAYDYVLPTEIPDKGRILTQLSLWWFEQLADLTPNHVMSTNVPAAVEGRAMITRRLKVFPVECVVRGYLTGSGMAEYKRRGTVCGVALPPGIREAERLDRPIFTPTTKARLGDHDQSITFADTAARVGEGVARELRAKSIATYARAREIAAERGIIIADTKFEFGVSPDAGSEEIILGDEVLTPDSSRFWIANVYEPGRSQHSLDKQFVRDWLSSEESGWDVNSGTHPPELPDEVVDKTRERYVQIYERLTGSRWS
;
A
#
# COMPACT_ATOMS: atom_id res chain seq x y z
N MET A 1 -22.22 17.42 23.10
CA MET A 1 -21.96 16.28 22.21
C MET A 1 -20.53 16.43 21.70
N ASP A 2 -19.66 15.58 22.17
CA ASP A 2 -18.22 15.68 22.03
C ASP A 2 -17.80 15.27 20.60
N LYS A 3 -17.10 16.19 19.93
CA LYS A 3 -16.57 15.98 18.56
C LYS A 3 -15.51 14.87 18.45
N ARG A 4 -15.21 14.17 19.52
CA ARG A 4 -14.22 13.07 19.59
C ARG A 4 -14.78 11.70 19.20
N GLN A 5 -16.10 11.55 19.01
CA GLN A 5 -16.74 10.28 18.68
C GLN A 5 -16.84 9.94 17.18
N VAL A 6 -16.44 10.81 16.26
CA VAL A 6 -16.73 10.65 14.83
C VAL A 6 -15.67 9.82 14.05
N ALA A 7 -14.51 9.52 14.62
CA ALA A 7 -13.42 8.86 13.88
C ALA A 7 -13.31 7.33 14.09
N VAL A 8 -14.16 6.71 14.89
CA VAL A 8 -14.01 5.31 15.34
C VAL A 8 -14.58 4.27 14.37
N ILE A 9 -15.37 4.67 13.37
CA ILE A 9 -16.30 3.77 12.66
C ILE A 9 -15.92 3.51 11.19
N GLN A 10 -14.71 3.70 10.74
CA GLN A 10 -14.48 3.74 9.29
C GLN A 10 -13.95 2.45 8.62
N TYR A 11 -13.56 1.42 9.32
CA TYR A 11 -13.14 0.17 8.67
C TYR A 11 -14.27 -0.87 8.54
N VAL A 12 -15.25 -0.85 9.43
CA VAL A 12 -16.38 -1.80 9.45
C VAL A 12 -17.74 -1.17 9.08
N GLU A 13 -17.98 0.13 9.34
CA GLU A 13 -19.23 0.80 8.93
C GLU A 13 -19.39 1.00 7.40
N ARG A 14 -18.38 0.63 6.60
CA ARG A 14 -18.44 0.74 5.14
C ARG A 14 -19.29 -0.34 4.45
N THR A 15 -19.91 -1.25 5.20
CA THR A 15 -20.63 -2.39 4.62
C THR A 15 -22.14 -2.30 4.69
N THR A 16 -22.75 -1.23 5.21
CA THR A 16 -24.21 -1.16 5.32
C THR A 16 -24.78 0.18 4.84
N VAL A 17 -24.56 0.51 3.58
CA VAL A 17 -25.53 1.30 2.81
C VAL A 17 -25.93 0.45 1.62
N VAL A 18 -26.95 -0.35 1.84
CA VAL A 18 -27.69 -1.03 0.78
C VAL A 18 -28.47 0.03 0.04
N HIS A 19 -27.94 0.53 -1.07
CA HIS A 19 -28.79 1.07 -2.13
C HIS A 19 -29.35 -0.12 -2.90
N GLU A 20 -30.59 -0.44 -2.66
CA GLU A 20 -31.38 -1.30 -3.57
C GLU A 20 -31.31 -0.72 -4.96
N GLY A 21 -30.61 -1.40 -5.87
CA GLY A 21 -30.66 -1.07 -7.28
C GLY A 21 -29.45 -1.44 -8.14
N VAL A 22 -28.26 -1.66 -7.58
CA VAL A 22 -27.11 -2.14 -8.36
C VAL A 22 -26.39 -3.24 -7.58
N ARG A 23 -26.86 -4.46 -7.69
CA ARG A 23 -26.02 -5.64 -7.44
C ARG A 23 -24.98 -5.73 -8.56
N THR A 24 -23.98 -4.89 -8.55
CA THR A 24 -22.74 -5.24 -9.20
C THR A 24 -22.13 -6.35 -8.35
N GLN A 25 -22.26 -7.57 -8.84
CA GLN A 25 -21.50 -8.70 -8.33
C GLN A 25 -20.01 -8.37 -8.47
N MET A 26 -19.44 -7.72 -7.45
CA MET A 26 -18.04 -7.94 -7.12
C MET A 26 -17.99 -9.34 -6.52
N ILE A 27 -18.08 -10.34 -7.38
CA ILE A 27 -17.71 -11.70 -7.04
C ILE A 27 -16.21 -11.60 -6.83
N GLY A 28 -15.81 -11.34 -5.59
CA GLY A 28 -14.47 -11.64 -5.17
C GLY A 28 -14.27 -13.10 -5.52
N ILE A 29 -13.33 -13.38 -6.41
CA ILE A 29 -12.93 -14.74 -6.74
C ILE A 29 -12.51 -15.35 -5.39
N GLY A 30 -13.49 -16.04 -4.76
CA GLY A 30 -13.33 -16.91 -3.62
C GLY A 30 -12.80 -16.26 -2.35
N ALA A 31 -13.63 -15.51 -1.63
CA ALA A 31 -13.49 -15.50 -0.17
C ALA A 31 -13.46 -16.97 0.27
N ARG A 32 -12.25 -17.49 0.55
CA ARG A 32 -12.08 -18.90 0.87
C ARG A 32 -12.80 -19.17 2.18
N ASN A 33 -13.58 -20.23 2.24
CA ASN A 33 -14.11 -20.67 3.52
C ASN A 33 -12.92 -21.18 4.36
N LEU A 34 -12.53 -20.43 5.36
CA LEU A 34 -11.41 -20.75 6.24
C LEU A 34 -11.97 -21.25 7.58
N PRO A 35 -11.73 -22.52 7.95
CA PRO A 35 -12.19 -23.06 9.21
C PRO A 35 -11.69 -22.21 10.40
N GLY A 36 -12.60 -21.83 11.30
CA GLY A 36 -12.30 -20.96 12.45
C GLY A 36 -12.26 -19.47 12.16
N TRP A 37 -12.53 -19.04 10.92
CA TRP A 37 -12.49 -17.64 10.51
C TRP A 37 -13.74 -17.25 9.71
N THR A 38 -14.26 -16.07 9.98
CA THR A 38 -15.40 -15.47 9.28
C THR A 38 -14.93 -14.31 8.43
N HIS A 39 -15.22 -14.34 7.13
CA HIS A 39 -14.91 -13.24 6.22
C HIS A 39 -15.76 -12.02 6.55
N VAL A 40 -15.13 -10.84 6.64
CA VAL A 40 -15.78 -9.57 7.00
C VAL A 40 -15.61 -8.48 5.94
N TYR A 41 -14.53 -8.53 5.14
CA TYR A 41 -14.26 -7.48 4.16
C TYR A 41 -13.35 -7.97 3.05
N SER A 42 -13.62 -7.52 1.80
CA SER A 42 -12.73 -7.64 0.65
C SER A 42 -12.33 -6.27 0.16
N GLY A 43 -11.03 -5.97 0.22
CA GLY A 43 -10.42 -4.82 -0.44
C GLY A 43 -10.08 -5.10 -1.91
N LYS A 44 -9.39 -4.16 -2.56
CA LYS A 44 -8.95 -4.33 -3.96
C LYS A 44 -8.09 -5.59 -4.15
N VAL A 45 -7.20 -5.89 -3.20
CA VAL A 45 -6.19 -6.97 -3.31
C VAL A 45 -6.03 -7.81 -2.05
N ARG A 46 -6.81 -7.57 -0.99
CA ARG A 46 -6.76 -8.31 0.28
C ARG A 46 -8.14 -8.62 0.79
N ASP A 47 -8.25 -9.74 1.48
CA ASP A 47 -9.46 -10.17 2.18
C ASP A 47 -9.18 -10.20 3.69
N VAL A 48 -10.14 -9.77 4.50
CA VAL A 48 -10.03 -9.66 5.95
C VAL A 48 -11.04 -10.57 6.61
N TYR A 49 -10.58 -11.28 7.62
CA TYR A 49 -11.37 -12.21 8.42
C TYR A 49 -11.21 -11.91 9.90
N VAL A 50 -12.21 -12.30 10.68
CA VAL A 50 -12.19 -12.33 12.14
C VAL A 50 -12.33 -13.77 12.64
N PRO A 51 -11.92 -14.11 13.87
CA PRO A 51 -12.19 -15.42 14.46
C PRO A 51 -13.70 -15.71 14.43
N SER A 52 -14.08 -16.95 14.10
CA SER A 52 -15.51 -17.35 14.04
C SER A 52 -16.16 -17.28 15.41
N GLY A 53 -17.40 -16.77 15.46
CA GLY A 53 -18.14 -16.57 16.69
C GLY A 53 -17.84 -15.26 17.42
N VAL A 54 -16.92 -14.47 16.90
CA VAL A 54 -16.61 -13.13 17.41
C VAL A 54 -17.38 -12.08 16.62
N ASP A 55 -18.00 -11.13 17.32
CA ASP A 55 -18.63 -9.98 16.68
C ASP A 55 -17.54 -9.06 16.12
N ALA A 56 -17.54 -8.84 14.82
CA ALA A 56 -16.56 -7.96 14.14
C ALA A 56 -16.57 -6.53 14.68
N HIS A 57 -17.62 -6.11 15.38
CA HIS A 57 -17.77 -4.76 15.96
C HIS A 57 -17.32 -4.68 17.42
N ASN A 58 -17.49 -5.76 18.19
CA ASN A 58 -17.25 -5.78 19.64
C ASN A 58 -16.29 -6.88 20.09
N GLY A 59 -15.67 -7.60 19.15
CA GLY A 59 -14.85 -8.78 19.43
C GLY A 59 -13.37 -8.52 19.46
N GLU A 60 -12.62 -9.60 19.52
CA GLU A 60 -11.16 -9.63 19.66
C GLU A 60 -10.44 -8.69 18.70
N ASP A 61 -9.35 -8.08 19.20
CA ASP A 61 -8.51 -7.14 18.47
C ASP A 61 -7.63 -7.79 17.38
N THR A 62 -8.15 -8.85 16.75
CA THR A 62 -7.39 -9.72 15.86
C THR A 62 -8.06 -9.85 14.50
N TYR A 63 -7.27 -9.63 13.44
CA TYR A 63 -7.64 -9.92 12.05
C TYR A 63 -6.73 -10.99 11.45
N LEU A 64 -7.28 -11.82 10.57
CA LEU A 64 -6.51 -12.55 9.58
C LEU A 64 -6.61 -11.79 8.26
N ILE A 65 -5.49 -11.27 7.80
CA ILE A 65 -5.38 -10.56 6.51
C ILE A 65 -4.80 -11.52 5.50
N VAL A 66 -5.51 -11.72 4.39
CA VAL A 66 -5.12 -12.64 3.31
C VAL A 66 -4.89 -11.83 2.04
N ALA A 67 -3.67 -11.83 1.53
CA ALA A 67 -3.33 -11.21 0.25
C ALA A 67 -3.75 -12.13 -0.90
N SER A 68 -4.43 -11.56 -1.89
CA SER A 68 -4.82 -12.25 -3.12
C SER A 68 -3.82 -12.00 -4.25
N ASP A 69 -3.97 -12.73 -5.34
CA ASP A 69 -3.20 -12.52 -6.56
C ASP A 69 -3.81 -11.44 -7.46
N ARG A 70 -4.95 -10.85 -7.03
CA ARG A 70 -5.55 -9.69 -7.71
C ARG A 70 -4.55 -8.53 -7.76
N ILE A 71 -4.54 -7.81 -8.87
CA ILE A 71 -3.76 -6.58 -9.02
C ILE A 71 -4.70 -5.41 -9.31
N SER A 72 -4.38 -4.24 -8.78
CA SER A 72 -5.15 -3.02 -9.01
C SER A 72 -4.26 -1.92 -9.55
N ALA A 73 -4.74 -1.20 -10.55
CA ALA A 73 -4.10 -0.01 -11.09
C ALA A 73 -5.16 1.03 -11.43
N TYR A 74 -4.83 2.32 -11.27
CA TYR A 74 -5.75 3.43 -11.55
C TYR A 74 -7.12 3.28 -10.85
N ASP A 75 -7.11 2.76 -9.60
CA ASP A 75 -8.27 2.44 -8.77
C ASP A 75 -9.18 1.30 -9.22
N TYR A 76 -8.90 0.68 -10.36
CA TYR A 76 -9.57 -0.53 -10.82
C TYR A 76 -8.85 -1.79 -10.34
N VAL A 77 -9.61 -2.81 -9.95
CA VAL A 77 -9.10 -4.18 -9.87
C VAL A 77 -9.12 -4.74 -11.29
N LEU A 78 -7.98 -5.21 -11.77
CA LEU A 78 -7.87 -5.78 -13.10
C LEU A 78 -8.56 -7.15 -13.16
N PRO A 79 -9.10 -7.55 -14.30
CA PRO A 79 -9.72 -8.86 -14.47
C PRO A 79 -8.71 -10.01 -14.39
N THR A 80 -7.42 -9.73 -14.64
CA THR A 80 -6.33 -10.71 -14.63
C THR A 80 -5.60 -10.70 -13.29
N GLU A 81 -5.29 -11.87 -12.75
CA GLU A 81 -4.47 -12.04 -11.55
C GLU A 81 -2.98 -12.24 -11.92
N ILE A 82 -2.09 -11.91 -10.98
CA ILE A 82 -0.64 -12.18 -11.12
C ILE A 82 -0.31 -13.37 -10.20
N PRO A 83 0.08 -14.53 -10.75
CA PRO A 83 0.39 -15.71 -9.96
C PRO A 83 1.44 -15.43 -8.87
N ASP A 84 1.26 -16.01 -7.70
CA ASP A 84 2.11 -15.84 -6.51
C ASP A 84 2.15 -14.43 -5.89
N LYS A 85 1.53 -13.43 -6.50
CA LYS A 85 1.59 -12.05 -6.03
C LYS A 85 1.28 -11.93 -4.54
N GLY A 86 0.18 -12.52 -4.08
CA GLY A 86 -0.22 -12.45 -2.67
C GLY A 86 0.83 -13.05 -1.74
N ARG A 87 1.48 -14.15 -2.13
CA ARG A 87 2.56 -14.78 -1.36
C ARG A 87 3.81 -13.89 -1.34
N ILE A 88 4.23 -13.40 -2.50
CA ILE A 88 5.43 -12.56 -2.62
C ILE A 88 5.29 -11.30 -1.76
N LEU A 89 4.17 -10.59 -1.86
CA LEU A 89 3.94 -9.36 -1.11
C LEU A 89 3.89 -9.60 0.40
N THR A 90 3.23 -10.67 0.83
CA THR A 90 3.15 -11.03 2.26
C THR A 90 4.52 -11.38 2.81
N GLN A 91 5.28 -12.25 2.14
CA GLN A 91 6.61 -12.64 2.60
C GLN A 91 7.59 -11.46 2.62
N LEU A 92 7.50 -10.56 1.62
CA LEU A 92 8.33 -9.36 1.60
C LEU A 92 7.94 -8.38 2.72
N SER A 93 6.64 -8.20 2.99
CA SER A 93 6.18 -7.35 4.10
C SER A 93 6.65 -7.91 5.45
N LEU A 94 6.55 -9.23 5.67
CA LEU A 94 7.03 -9.88 6.90
C LEU A 94 8.53 -9.66 7.08
N TRP A 95 9.31 -9.86 6.02
CA TRP A 95 10.75 -9.60 6.06
C TRP A 95 11.06 -8.13 6.41
N TRP A 96 10.36 -7.17 5.82
CA TRP A 96 10.53 -5.76 6.15
C TRP A 96 10.12 -5.42 7.59
N PHE A 97 9.04 -6.00 8.10
CA PHE A 97 8.64 -5.81 9.49
C PHE A 97 9.73 -6.26 10.47
N GLU A 98 10.44 -7.33 10.16
CA GLU A 98 11.61 -7.79 10.94
C GLU A 98 12.78 -6.80 10.84
N GLN A 99 13.11 -6.30 9.64
CA GLN A 99 14.20 -5.34 9.43
C GLN A 99 13.95 -3.97 10.08
N LEU A 100 12.71 -3.64 10.37
CA LEU A 100 12.27 -2.34 10.91
C LEU A 100 11.78 -2.42 12.36
N ALA A 101 11.87 -3.59 12.99
CA ALA A 101 11.28 -3.85 14.30
C ALA A 101 11.85 -2.98 15.42
N ASP A 102 13.12 -2.58 15.31
CA ASP A 102 13.80 -1.68 16.26
C ASP A 102 13.38 -0.20 16.11
N LEU A 103 12.76 0.14 14.99
CA LEU A 103 12.42 1.52 14.65
C LEU A 103 10.94 1.85 14.86
N THR A 104 10.06 0.92 14.50
CA THR A 104 8.62 1.12 14.62
C THR A 104 7.91 -0.20 14.91
N PRO A 105 6.99 -0.23 15.88
CA PRO A 105 6.15 -1.40 16.10
C PRO A 105 5.26 -1.63 14.89
N ASN A 106 4.92 -2.91 14.64
CA ASN A 106 4.01 -3.28 13.57
C ASN A 106 2.83 -4.12 14.10
N HIS A 107 1.86 -4.33 13.24
CA HIS A 107 0.61 -4.98 13.61
C HIS A 107 0.66 -6.52 13.60
N VAL A 108 1.72 -7.14 13.12
CA VAL A 108 1.80 -8.60 12.99
C VAL A 108 1.88 -9.26 14.37
N MET A 109 1.00 -10.22 14.61
CA MET A 109 0.96 -11.00 15.84
C MET A 109 1.45 -12.43 15.61
N SER A 110 1.11 -13.02 14.45
CA SER A 110 1.47 -14.40 14.13
C SER A 110 1.44 -14.67 12.63
N THR A 111 2.28 -15.59 12.20
CA THR A 111 2.26 -16.18 10.85
C THR A 111 1.72 -17.62 10.86
N ASN A 112 1.29 -18.11 12.02
CA ASN A 112 0.61 -19.41 12.12
C ASN A 112 -0.85 -19.28 11.68
N VAL A 113 -1.08 -19.42 10.38
CA VAL A 113 -2.35 -19.20 9.69
C VAL A 113 -2.92 -20.54 9.17
N PRO A 114 -4.19 -20.63 8.80
CA PRO A 114 -4.74 -21.82 8.15
C PRO A 114 -3.94 -22.24 6.92
N ALA A 115 -3.66 -23.53 6.75
CA ALA A 115 -2.85 -24.08 5.66
C ALA A 115 -3.32 -23.62 4.25
N ALA A 116 -4.62 -23.40 4.06
CA ALA A 116 -5.17 -22.94 2.77
C ALA A 116 -4.69 -21.54 2.35
N VAL A 117 -4.15 -20.74 3.27
CA VAL A 117 -3.65 -19.39 3.04
C VAL A 117 -2.22 -19.19 3.54
N GLU A 118 -1.51 -20.28 3.79
CA GLU A 118 -0.11 -20.25 4.19
C GLU A 118 0.75 -19.47 3.17
N GLY A 119 1.67 -18.69 3.68
CA GLY A 119 2.58 -17.84 2.90
C GLY A 119 1.97 -16.55 2.36
N ARG A 120 0.62 -16.43 2.30
CA ARG A 120 -0.08 -15.24 1.81
C ARG A 120 -0.96 -14.54 2.84
N ALA A 121 -0.87 -14.95 4.10
CA ALA A 121 -1.69 -14.40 5.17
C ALA A 121 -0.87 -14.13 6.42
N MET A 122 -1.38 -13.22 7.25
CA MET A 122 -0.85 -12.92 8.56
C MET A 122 -1.99 -12.65 9.55
N ILE A 123 -1.81 -13.06 10.79
CA ILE A 123 -2.68 -12.68 11.90
C ILE A 123 -2.13 -11.38 12.46
N THR A 124 -2.98 -10.36 12.52
CA THR A 124 -2.60 -9.02 12.90
C THR A 124 -3.44 -8.48 14.04
N ARG A 125 -2.88 -7.59 14.82
CA ARG A 125 -3.66 -6.74 15.70
C ARG A 125 -4.58 -5.85 14.87
N ARG A 126 -5.82 -5.69 15.32
CA ARG A 126 -6.74 -4.69 14.78
C ARG A 126 -6.18 -3.29 15.07
N LEU A 127 -6.16 -2.43 14.06
CA LEU A 127 -5.77 -1.04 14.21
C LEU A 127 -6.92 -0.11 13.84
N LYS A 128 -7.05 0.95 14.61
CA LYS A 128 -7.75 2.15 14.19
C LYS A 128 -6.82 2.92 13.27
N VAL A 129 -6.94 2.66 11.98
CA VAL A 129 -6.07 3.24 10.94
C VAL A 129 -6.37 4.73 10.79
N PHE A 130 -5.31 5.54 10.69
CA PHE A 130 -5.45 6.97 10.41
C PHE A 130 -6.01 7.19 9.00
N PRO A 131 -6.86 8.22 8.80
CA PRO A 131 -7.50 8.50 7.49
C PRO A 131 -6.56 9.23 6.52
N VAL A 132 -5.27 8.89 6.56
CA VAL A 132 -4.22 9.44 5.71
C VAL A 132 -3.26 8.33 5.30
N GLU A 133 -2.78 8.38 4.08
CA GLU A 133 -1.68 7.56 3.61
C GLU A 133 -0.38 8.36 3.70
N CYS A 134 0.62 7.76 4.31
CA CYS A 134 1.90 8.38 4.59
C CYS A 134 2.88 8.08 3.45
N VAL A 135 2.89 8.91 2.41
CA VAL A 135 3.80 8.75 1.28
C VAL A 135 5.11 9.49 1.56
N VAL A 136 6.23 8.82 1.35
CA VAL A 136 7.58 9.41 1.42
C VAL A 136 8.25 9.26 0.07
N ARG A 137 8.84 10.35 -0.41
CA ARG A 137 9.56 10.39 -1.68
C ARG A 137 11.02 10.77 -1.47
N GLY A 138 11.94 9.92 -1.89
CA GLY A 138 13.37 10.23 -1.96
C GLY A 138 13.82 10.61 -3.37
N TYR A 139 12.97 10.32 -4.35
CA TYR A 139 13.15 10.68 -5.76
C TYR A 139 11.84 11.25 -6.29
N LEU A 140 11.94 12.13 -7.29
CA LEU A 140 10.77 12.81 -7.83
C LEU A 140 10.34 12.16 -9.15
N THR A 141 9.20 11.46 -9.11
CA THR A 141 8.61 10.73 -10.25
C THR A 141 7.08 10.62 -10.12
N GLY A 142 6.42 10.15 -11.16
CA GLY A 142 4.99 9.87 -11.17
C GLY A 142 4.14 11.09 -10.80
N SER A 143 3.13 10.90 -9.93
CA SER A 143 2.22 11.98 -9.52
C SER A 143 2.95 13.15 -8.84
N GLY A 144 4.02 12.88 -8.09
CA GLY A 144 4.85 13.93 -7.48
C GLY A 144 5.53 14.81 -8.52
N MET A 145 6.11 14.21 -9.56
CA MET A 145 6.70 14.97 -10.68
C MET A 145 5.62 15.75 -11.45
N ALA A 146 4.46 15.16 -11.68
CA ALA A 146 3.36 15.84 -12.34
C ALA A 146 2.86 17.07 -11.55
N GLU A 147 2.77 16.98 -10.23
CA GLU A 147 2.43 18.10 -9.35
C GLU A 147 3.53 19.18 -9.36
N TYR A 148 4.80 18.76 -9.23
CA TYR A 148 5.94 19.68 -9.27
C TYR A 148 6.02 20.47 -10.56
N LYS A 149 5.84 19.84 -11.73
CA LYS A 149 5.81 20.54 -13.03
C LYS A 149 4.74 21.61 -13.12
N ARG A 150 3.63 21.43 -12.41
CA ARG A 150 2.51 22.41 -12.43
C ARG A 150 2.66 23.52 -11.40
N ARG A 151 3.25 23.24 -10.24
CA ARG A 151 3.19 24.12 -9.06
C ARG A 151 4.54 24.49 -8.46
N GLY A 152 5.63 23.81 -8.83
CA GLY A 152 6.92 23.93 -8.16
C GLY A 152 6.95 23.34 -6.74
N THR A 153 5.83 22.71 -6.34
CA THR A 153 5.67 22.10 -5.01
C THR A 153 5.11 20.69 -5.13
N VAL A 154 5.28 19.86 -4.07
CA VAL A 154 4.59 18.59 -3.92
C VAL A 154 3.95 18.55 -2.54
N CYS A 155 2.63 18.39 -2.44
CA CYS A 155 1.86 18.45 -1.19
C CYS A 155 2.20 19.70 -0.34
N GLY A 156 2.43 20.84 -0.98
CA GLY A 156 2.82 22.09 -0.35
C GLY A 156 4.29 22.21 0.02
N VAL A 157 5.11 21.18 -0.19
CA VAL A 157 6.57 21.24 0.00
C VAL A 157 7.20 21.90 -1.21
N ALA A 158 7.80 23.09 -1.02
CA ALA A 158 8.52 23.79 -2.07
C ALA A 158 9.82 23.05 -2.43
N LEU A 159 10.07 22.88 -3.71
CA LEU A 159 11.25 22.22 -4.24
C LEU A 159 12.07 23.17 -5.11
N PRO A 160 13.40 22.96 -5.20
CA PRO A 160 14.25 23.73 -6.10
C PRO A 160 13.77 23.66 -7.56
N PRO A 161 13.98 24.70 -8.36
CA PRO A 161 13.67 24.66 -9.80
C PRO A 161 14.62 23.70 -10.55
N GLY A 162 14.13 23.10 -11.64
CA GLY A 162 14.96 22.32 -12.56
C GLY A 162 15.14 20.86 -12.19
N ILE A 163 14.38 20.32 -11.20
CA ILE A 163 14.42 18.89 -10.90
C ILE A 163 13.88 18.10 -12.09
N ARG A 164 14.68 17.12 -12.53
CA ARG A 164 14.36 16.22 -13.66
C ARG A 164 13.59 15.00 -13.21
N GLU A 165 12.99 14.30 -14.17
CA GLU A 165 12.30 13.02 -13.92
C GLU A 165 13.23 12.02 -13.19
N ALA A 166 12.72 11.34 -12.18
CA ALA A 166 13.44 10.38 -11.36
C ALA A 166 14.69 10.94 -10.63
N GLU A 167 14.85 12.26 -10.55
CA GLU A 167 15.98 12.85 -9.83
C GLU A 167 15.87 12.63 -8.33
N ARG A 168 17.02 12.33 -7.70
CA ARG A 168 17.11 12.16 -6.25
C ARG A 168 16.95 13.51 -5.56
N LEU A 169 16.09 13.55 -4.55
CA LEU A 169 15.94 14.72 -3.69
C LEU A 169 17.08 14.79 -2.65
N ASP A 170 17.49 16.00 -2.28
CA ASP A 170 18.52 16.21 -1.27
C ASP A 170 18.16 15.55 0.06
N ARG A 171 16.88 15.60 0.41
CA ARG A 171 16.28 14.89 1.56
C ARG A 171 14.93 14.31 1.17
N PRO A 172 14.55 13.16 1.77
CA PRO A 172 13.20 12.62 1.56
C PRO A 172 12.15 13.62 2.04
N ILE A 173 11.04 13.68 1.31
CA ILE A 173 9.89 14.54 1.63
C ILE A 173 8.67 13.69 1.98
N PHE A 174 7.89 14.17 2.95
CA PHE A 174 6.59 13.60 3.32
C PHE A 174 5.50 14.24 2.48
N THR A 175 4.80 13.45 1.68
CA THR A 175 3.81 13.88 0.70
C THR A 175 2.52 13.08 0.85
N PRO A 176 1.75 13.32 1.94
CA PRO A 176 0.61 12.51 2.30
C PRO A 176 -0.54 12.61 1.30
N THR A 177 -1.38 11.57 1.28
CA THR A 177 -2.65 11.57 0.56
C THR A 177 -3.81 11.29 1.51
N THR A 178 -5.01 11.63 1.08
CA THR A 178 -6.21 11.13 1.77
C THR A 178 -6.27 9.62 1.57
N LYS A 179 -6.86 8.92 2.54
CA LYS A 179 -7.33 7.55 2.32
C LYS A 179 -8.75 7.64 1.80
N ALA A 180 -8.92 7.59 0.48
CA ALA A 180 -10.20 7.73 -0.18
C ALA A 180 -11.14 6.55 0.14
N ARG A 181 -12.46 6.76 -0.03
CA ARG A 181 -13.43 5.67 0.01
C ARG A 181 -13.25 4.78 -1.22
N LEU A 182 -13.68 3.53 -1.12
CA LEU A 182 -13.67 2.62 -2.27
C LEU A 182 -14.46 3.25 -3.43
N GLY A 183 -13.80 3.43 -4.58
CA GLY A 183 -14.37 4.12 -5.74
C GLY A 183 -13.98 5.60 -5.90
N ASP A 184 -13.38 6.21 -4.88
CA ASP A 184 -12.83 7.56 -4.97
C ASP A 184 -11.30 7.50 -5.16
N HIS A 185 -10.71 8.60 -5.65
CA HIS A 185 -9.26 8.74 -5.81
C HIS A 185 -8.60 9.34 -4.57
N ASP A 186 -7.45 8.79 -4.19
CA ASP A 186 -6.61 9.40 -3.18
C ASP A 186 -6.10 10.76 -3.64
N GLN A 187 -6.30 11.79 -2.82
CA GLN A 187 -5.92 13.17 -3.14
C GLN A 187 -4.67 13.56 -2.36
N SER A 188 -3.72 14.18 -3.04
CA SER A 188 -2.58 14.82 -2.39
C SER A 188 -3.05 15.90 -1.42
N ILE A 189 -2.59 15.85 -0.18
CA ILE A 189 -2.90 16.82 0.86
C ILE A 189 -1.61 17.39 1.45
N THR A 190 -1.71 18.59 2.03
CA THR A 190 -0.57 19.21 2.72
C THR A 190 -0.37 18.62 4.11
N PHE A 191 0.78 18.92 4.74
CA PHE A 191 0.99 18.60 6.15
C PHE A 191 -0.06 19.29 7.05
N ALA A 192 -0.46 20.52 6.73
CA ALA A 192 -1.49 21.23 7.48
C ALA A 192 -2.87 20.54 7.39
N ASP A 193 -3.23 20.04 6.20
CA ASP A 193 -4.47 19.26 6.02
C ASP A 193 -4.40 17.92 6.79
N THR A 194 -3.22 17.30 6.83
CA THR A 194 -2.99 16.10 7.65
C THR A 194 -3.20 16.42 9.13
N ALA A 195 -2.59 17.50 9.63
CA ALA A 195 -2.74 17.94 11.01
C ALA A 195 -4.19 18.28 11.38
N ALA A 196 -4.94 18.87 10.45
CA ALA A 196 -6.37 19.13 10.64
C ALA A 196 -7.22 17.85 10.77
N ARG A 197 -6.78 16.74 10.15
CA ARG A 197 -7.49 15.43 10.17
C ARG A 197 -7.16 14.59 11.39
N VAL A 198 -5.91 14.55 11.81
CA VAL A 198 -5.42 13.61 12.84
C VAL A 198 -4.91 14.30 14.10
N GLY A 199 -4.84 15.61 14.11
CA GLY A 199 -4.21 16.40 15.19
C GLY A 199 -2.72 16.66 14.92
N GLU A 200 -2.23 17.82 15.35
CA GLU A 200 -0.85 18.30 15.07
C GLU A 200 0.22 17.35 15.63
N GLY A 201 0.04 16.84 16.86
CA GLY A 201 0.99 15.89 17.50
C GLY A 201 1.12 14.61 16.69
N VAL A 202 -0.01 13.98 16.36
CA VAL A 202 -0.05 12.75 15.55
C VAL A 202 0.53 12.98 14.16
N ALA A 203 0.19 14.09 13.48
CA ALA A 203 0.71 14.41 12.15
C ALA A 203 2.25 14.54 12.15
N ARG A 204 2.84 15.16 13.19
CA ARG A 204 4.29 15.25 13.34
C ARG A 204 4.92 13.88 13.54
N GLU A 205 4.31 13.04 14.35
CA GLU A 205 4.81 11.68 14.60
C GLU A 205 4.71 10.82 13.37
N LEU A 206 3.58 10.83 12.64
CA LEU A 206 3.42 10.13 11.36
C LEU A 206 4.49 10.53 10.36
N ARG A 207 4.75 11.84 10.20
CA ARG A 207 5.81 12.33 9.32
C ARG A 207 7.19 11.84 9.76
N ALA A 208 7.50 11.94 11.06
CA ALA A 208 8.81 11.55 11.59
C ALA A 208 9.04 10.04 11.42
N LYS A 209 8.07 9.20 11.81
CA LYS A 209 8.14 7.75 11.65
C LYS A 209 8.26 7.34 10.18
N SER A 210 7.45 7.94 9.29
CA SER A 210 7.49 7.62 7.87
C SER A 210 8.85 7.94 7.23
N ILE A 211 9.42 9.11 7.52
CA ILE A 211 10.74 9.52 7.00
C ILE A 211 11.84 8.61 7.57
N ALA A 212 11.82 8.30 8.87
CA ALA A 212 12.80 7.43 9.50
C ALA A 212 12.73 5.99 8.95
N THR A 213 11.53 5.44 8.82
CA THR A 213 11.28 4.11 8.23
C THR A 213 11.78 4.05 6.79
N TYR A 214 11.45 5.06 5.98
CA TYR A 214 11.94 5.15 4.60
C TYR A 214 13.47 5.25 4.54
N ALA A 215 14.10 6.06 5.40
CA ALA A 215 15.55 6.24 5.41
C ALA A 215 16.27 4.91 5.70
N ARG A 216 15.83 4.18 6.74
CA ARG A 216 16.37 2.84 7.07
C ARG A 216 16.16 1.86 5.92
N ALA A 217 14.96 1.80 5.36
CA ALA A 217 14.67 0.89 4.25
C ALA A 217 15.51 1.21 3.01
N ARG A 218 15.72 2.49 2.70
CA ARG A 218 16.58 2.93 1.60
C ARG A 218 18.03 2.49 1.78
N GLU A 219 18.58 2.54 3.00
CA GLU A 219 19.93 2.08 3.31
C GLU A 219 20.05 0.57 3.08
N ILE A 220 19.13 -0.21 3.64
CA ILE A 220 19.08 -1.67 3.48
C ILE A 220 18.95 -2.07 2.00
N ALA A 221 18.09 -1.39 1.23
CA ALA A 221 17.89 -1.67 -0.18
C ALA A 221 19.11 -1.29 -1.03
N ALA A 222 19.79 -0.18 -0.70
CA ALA A 222 20.98 0.28 -1.40
C ALA A 222 22.13 -0.73 -1.32
N GLU A 223 22.35 -1.38 -0.18
CA GLU A 223 23.32 -2.45 -0.01
C GLU A 223 23.05 -3.66 -0.93
N ARG A 224 21.82 -3.79 -1.41
CA ARG A 224 21.33 -4.86 -2.29
C ARG A 224 21.18 -4.39 -3.75
N GLY A 225 21.74 -3.21 -4.09
CA GLY A 225 21.68 -2.64 -5.42
C GLY A 225 20.28 -2.19 -5.85
N ILE A 226 19.41 -1.88 -4.89
CA ILE A 226 18.03 -1.42 -5.12
C ILE A 226 17.85 0.01 -4.63
N ILE A 227 17.18 0.82 -5.44
CA ILE A 227 16.69 2.14 -5.09
C ILE A 227 15.20 2.03 -4.75
N ILE A 228 14.81 2.52 -3.57
CA ILE A 228 13.40 2.78 -3.24
C ILE A 228 13.14 4.24 -3.57
N ALA A 229 12.40 4.50 -4.64
CA ALA A 229 12.15 5.88 -5.08
C ALA A 229 11.13 6.59 -4.19
N ASP A 230 10.04 5.94 -3.91
CA ASP A 230 8.99 6.34 -2.98
C ASP A 230 8.30 5.12 -2.38
N THR A 231 7.57 5.36 -1.31
CA THR A 231 6.75 4.33 -0.67
C THR A 231 5.56 4.96 0.04
N LYS A 232 4.54 4.15 0.25
CA LYS A 232 3.33 4.48 1.00
C LYS A 232 3.25 3.61 2.25
N PHE A 233 3.13 4.25 3.40
CA PHE A 233 2.88 3.59 4.68
C PHE A 233 1.47 3.86 5.18
N GLU A 234 0.93 2.92 5.91
CA GLU A 234 -0.30 3.06 6.67
C GLU A 234 -0.02 2.84 8.16
N PHE A 235 -0.55 3.71 8.99
CA PHE A 235 -0.39 3.64 10.43
C PHE A 235 -1.74 3.68 11.13
N GLY A 236 -1.77 3.15 12.34
CA GLY A 236 -2.92 3.20 13.21
C GLY A 236 -2.51 3.12 14.67
N VAL A 237 -3.49 3.12 15.54
CA VAL A 237 -3.35 2.87 16.98
C VAL A 237 -4.17 1.67 17.38
N SER A 238 -3.81 1.00 18.49
CA SER A 238 -4.69 -0.02 19.07
C SER A 238 -6.05 0.58 19.41
N PRO A 239 -7.16 -0.12 19.21
CA PRO A 239 -8.47 0.33 19.65
C PRO A 239 -8.61 0.38 21.17
N ASP A 240 -7.70 -0.25 21.91
CA ASP A 240 -7.70 -0.27 23.37
C ASP A 240 -7.63 1.14 23.96
N ALA A 241 -8.46 1.38 24.94
CA ALA A 241 -8.53 2.68 25.60
C ALA A 241 -7.17 3.03 26.26
N GLY A 242 -6.55 4.11 25.78
CA GLY A 242 -5.32 4.66 26.35
C GLY A 242 -4.04 4.33 25.61
N SER A 243 -4.05 3.54 24.53
CA SER A 243 -2.88 3.37 23.68
C SER A 243 -2.79 4.52 22.69
N GLU A 244 -1.70 5.29 22.76
CA GLU A 244 -1.35 6.34 21.80
C GLU A 244 -0.21 5.88 20.87
N GLU A 245 0.28 4.65 21.04
CA GLU A 245 1.38 4.12 20.24
C GLU A 245 0.99 3.99 18.77
N ILE A 246 1.71 4.69 17.91
CA ILE A 246 1.53 4.62 16.46
C ILE A 246 2.22 3.39 15.91
N ILE A 247 1.42 2.49 15.34
CA ILE A 247 1.79 1.16 14.86
C ILE A 247 1.72 1.14 13.33
N LEU A 248 2.76 0.60 12.70
CA LEU A 248 2.81 0.38 11.25
C LEU A 248 1.91 -0.81 10.88
N GLY A 249 1.02 -0.59 9.95
CA GLY A 249 0.05 -1.60 9.50
C GLY A 249 0.08 -1.83 7.99
N ASP A 250 -0.84 -2.65 7.53
CA ASP A 250 -1.03 -3.05 6.15
C ASP A 250 0.22 -3.75 5.54
N GLU A 251 0.47 -3.59 4.25
CA GLU A 251 1.71 -4.02 3.62
C GLU A 251 2.79 -2.93 3.73
N VAL A 252 4.04 -3.35 3.75
CA VAL A 252 5.16 -2.40 3.84
C VAL A 252 6.22 -2.70 2.79
N LEU A 253 6.61 -1.65 2.04
CA LEU A 253 7.74 -1.70 1.12
C LEU A 253 7.65 -2.87 0.10
N THR A 254 6.45 -3.07 -0.44
CA THR A 254 6.18 -4.08 -1.48
C THR A 254 6.16 -3.44 -2.86
N PRO A 255 6.24 -4.23 -3.94
CA PRO A 255 6.08 -3.73 -5.31
C PRO A 255 4.72 -3.07 -5.60
N ASP A 256 3.72 -3.27 -4.73
CA ASP A 256 2.42 -2.60 -4.84
C ASP A 256 2.39 -1.23 -4.16
N SER A 257 3.11 -1.07 -3.05
CA SER A 257 3.13 0.15 -2.24
C SER A 257 4.34 1.05 -2.49
N SER A 258 5.35 0.58 -3.22
CA SER A 258 6.63 1.27 -3.43
C SER A 258 7.11 1.17 -4.86
N ARG A 259 7.97 2.11 -5.27
CA ARG A 259 8.73 2.03 -6.52
C ARG A 259 10.14 1.56 -6.26
N PHE A 260 10.52 0.48 -6.93
CA PHE A 260 11.84 -0.13 -6.85
C PHE A 260 12.57 -0.04 -8.18
N TRP A 261 13.78 0.51 -8.17
CA TRP A 261 14.65 0.61 -9.35
C TRP A 261 15.95 -0.12 -9.13
N ILE A 262 16.54 -0.59 -10.20
CA ILE A 262 17.87 -1.22 -10.19
C ILE A 262 18.94 -0.12 -10.18
N ALA A 263 19.77 -0.08 -9.12
CA ALA A 263 20.70 1.01 -8.88
C ALA A 263 21.78 1.17 -9.96
N ASN A 264 22.29 0.07 -10.51
CA ASN A 264 23.41 0.11 -11.48
C ASN A 264 23.01 0.57 -12.90
N VAL A 265 21.70 0.70 -13.17
CA VAL A 265 21.17 1.22 -14.45
C VAL A 265 20.35 2.49 -14.26
N TYR A 266 20.33 3.01 -13.02
CA TYR A 266 19.62 4.24 -12.69
C TYR A 266 20.26 5.45 -13.39
N GLU A 267 19.43 6.27 -14.02
CA GLU A 267 19.83 7.51 -14.68
C GLU A 267 18.76 8.58 -14.54
N PRO A 268 19.04 9.72 -13.86
CA PRO A 268 18.07 10.79 -13.71
C PRO A 268 17.75 11.46 -15.06
N GLY A 269 16.52 11.94 -15.21
CA GLY A 269 16.03 12.60 -16.42
C GLY A 269 15.22 11.71 -17.35
N ARG A 270 15.07 10.42 -17.03
CA ARG A 270 14.27 9.48 -17.81
C ARG A 270 13.46 8.52 -16.92
N SER A 271 12.52 7.80 -17.52
CA SER A 271 11.84 6.67 -16.90
C SER A 271 12.83 5.57 -16.53
N GLN A 272 12.63 4.93 -15.37
CA GLN A 272 13.54 3.93 -14.82
C GLN A 272 13.06 2.51 -15.07
N HIS A 273 14.01 1.57 -15.12
CA HIS A 273 13.67 0.16 -15.09
C HIS A 273 13.10 -0.21 -13.71
N SER A 274 11.79 -0.42 -13.67
CA SER A 274 11.04 -0.64 -12.44
C SER A 274 10.84 -2.13 -12.16
N LEU A 275 10.97 -2.52 -10.88
CA LEU A 275 10.70 -3.88 -10.38
C LEU A 275 9.37 -3.92 -9.59
N ASP A 276 8.46 -3.05 -9.91
CA ASP A 276 7.18 -2.87 -9.23
C ASP A 276 6.01 -2.76 -10.21
N LYS A 277 4.85 -2.43 -9.69
CA LYS A 277 3.59 -2.30 -10.45
C LYS A 277 3.61 -1.24 -11.57
N GLN A 278 4.65 -0.40 -11.64
CA GLN A 278 4.76 0.60 -12.70
C GLN A 278 4.77 -0.05 -14.10
N PHE A 279 5.33 -1.26 -14.22
CA PHE A 279 5.31 -2.01 -15.48
C PHE A 279 3.89 -2.27 -16.00
N VAL A 280 2.98 -2.66 -15.12
CA VAL A 280 1.56 -2.85 -15.48
C VAL A 280 0.91 -1.50 -15.84
N ARG A 281 1.23 -0.44 -15.10
CA ARG A 281 0.72 0.91 -15.40
C ARG A 281 1.21 1.41 -16.75
N ASP A 282 2.49 1.17 -17.08
CA ASP A 282 3.09 1.57 -18.35
C ASP A 282 2.40 0.86 -19.52
N TRP A 283 2.15 -0.45 -19.39
CA TRP A 283 1.41 -1.20 -20.40
C TRP A 283 -0.03 -0.69 -20.54
N LEU A 284 -0.75 -0.48 -19.42
CA LEU A 284 -2.12 0.05 -19.45
C LEU A 284 -2.22 1.44 -20.09
N SER A 285 -1.16 2.23 -20.02
CA SER A 285 -1.09 3.58 -20.61
C SER A 285 -0.52 3.57 -22.03
N SER A 286 -0.11 2.41 -22.56
CA SER A 286 0.41 2.28 -23.91
C SER A 286 -0.71 2.13 -24.95
N GLU A 287 -0.38 2.35 -26.22
CA GLU A 287 -1.29 2.12 -27.34
C GLU A 287 -1.70 0.64 -27.45
N GLU A 288 -0.84 -0.28 -27.01
CA GLU A 288 -1.09 -1.72 -27.06
C GLU A 288 -2.30 -2.16 -26.21
N SER A 289 -2.54 -1.49 -25.08
CA SER A 289 -3.69 -1.78 -24.22
C SER A 289 -5.02 -1.35 -24.83
N GLY A 290 -5.01 -0.36 -25.71
CA GLY A 290 -6.21 0.26 -26.27
C GLY A 290 -7.13 0.91 -25.22
N TRP A 291 -6.66 1.09 -23.98
CA TRP A 291 -7.44 1.60 -22.86
C TRP A 291 -7.08 3.04 -22.53
N ASP A 292 -8.10 3.86 -22.34
CA ASP A 292 -7.96 5.21 -21.82
C ASP A 292 -8.45 5.26 -20.36
N VAL A 293 -7.57 5.62 -19.44
CA VAL A 293 -7.88 5.76 -18.00
C VAL A 293 -9.02 6.75 -17.73
N ASN A 294 -9.22 7.73 -18.61
CA ASN A 294 -10.28 8.74 -18.51
C ASN A 294 -11.60 8.31 -19.16
N SER A 295 -11.65 7.16 -19.82
CA SER A 295 -12.86 6.70 -20.50
C SER A 295 -14.00 6.28 -19.56
N GLY A 296 -13.68 6.03 -18.27
CA GLY A 296 -14.63 5.45 -17.31
C GLY A 296 -14.93 3.96 -17.56
N THR A 297 -14.26 3.32 -18.52
CA THR A 297 -14.39 1.90 -18.79
C THR A 297 -13.43 1.08 -17.92
N HIS A 298 -13.74 -0.19 -17.66
CA HIS A 298 -12.84 -1.09 -16.98
C HIS A 298 -11.58 -1.36 -17.82
N PRO A 299 -10.40 -1.54 -17.17
CA PRO A 299 -9.19 -1.97 -17.85
C PRO A 299 -9.38 -3.32 -18.54
N PRO A 300 -8.65 -3.58 -19.64
CA PRO A 300 -8.66 -4.88 -20.31
C PRO A 300 -7.92 -5.95 -19.49
N GLU A 301 -8.06 -7.21 -19.89
CA GLU A 301 -7.22 -8.30 -19.42
C GLU A 301 -5.76 -8.05 -19.81
N LEU A 302 -4.85 -8.43 -18.92
CA LEU A 302 -3.41 -8.36 -19.20
C LEU A 302 -3.02 -9.53 -20.11
N PRO A 303 -2.22 -9.31 -21.16
CA PRO A 303 -1.61 -10.40 -21.92
C PRO A 303 -0.72 -11.28 -21.02
N ASP A 304 -0.62 -12.56 -21.35
CA ASP A 304 0.21 -13.52 -20.61
C ASP A 304 1.66 -13.03 -20.43
N GLU A 305 2.23 -12.41 -21.47
CA GLU A 305 3.58 -11.84 -21.41
C GLU A 305 3.71 -10.72 -20.35
N VAL A 306 2.68 -9.90 -20.18
CA VAL A 306 2.66 -8.83 -19.15
C VAL A 306 2.49 -9.44 -17.77
N VAL A 307 1.66 -10.49 -17.64
CA VAL A 307 1.49 -11.25 -16.39
C VAL A 307 2.81 -11.87 -15.95
N ASP A 308 3.46 -12.63 -16.84
CA ASP A 308 4.71 -13.33 -16.56
C ASP A 308 5.83 -12.35 -16.19
N LYS A 309 6.02 -11.29 -16.96
CA LYS A 309 7.02 -10.26 -16.67
C LYS A 309 6.75 -9.51 -15.36
N THR A 310 5.48 -9.31 -15.00
CA THR A 310 5.13 -8.70 -13.72
C THR A 310 5.50 -9.63 -12.57
N ARG A 311 5.14 -10.92 -12.67
CA ARG A 311 5.52 -11.92 -11.68
C ARG A 311 7.04 -12.03 -11.55
N GLU A 312 7.78 -12.12 -12.67
CA GLU A 312 9.25 -12.17 -12.67
C GLU A 312 9.87 -10.99 -11.91
N ARG A 313 9.36 -9.76 -12.13
CA ARG A 313 9.82 -8.56 -11.43
C ARG A 313 9.55 -8.62 -9.92
N TYR A 314 8.38 -9.13 -9.53
CA TYR A 314 8.03 -9.30 -8.11
C TYR A 314 8.90 -10.36 -7.43
N VAL A 315 9.18 -11.46 -8.12
CA VAL A 315 10.16 -12.46 -7.65
C VAL A 315 11.56 -11.83 -7.57
N GLN A 316 11.98 -11.11 -8.59
CA GLN A 316 13.32 -10.50 -8.62
C GLN A 316 13.53 -9.51 -7.47
N ILE A 317 12.54 -8.67 -7.14
CA ILE A 317 12.68 -7.75 -6.02
C ILE A 317 12.70 -8.50 -4.67
N TYR A 318 11.88 -9.54 -4.51
CA TYR A 318 11.91 -10.40 -3.35
C TYR A 318 13.29 -11.02 -3.15
N GLU A 319 13.82 -11.71 -4.16
CA GLU A 319 15.11 -12.39 -4.08
C GLU A 319 16.27 -11.43 -3.80
N ARG A 320 16.27 -10.26 -4.44
CA ARG A 320 17.30 -9.24 -4.23
C ARG A 320 17.27 -8.68 -2.81
N LEU A 321 16.09 -8.36 -2.29
CA LEU A 321 15.96 -7.76 -0.97
C LEU A 321 16.18 -8.76 0.16
N THR A 322 15.64 -9.97 0.03
CA THR A 322 15.74 -10.97 1.11
C THR A 322 17.02 -11.82 1.05
N GLY A 323 17.61 -11.92 -0.14
CA GLY A 323 18.71 -12.86 -0.40
C GLY A 323 18.27 -14.33 -0.52
N SER A 324 16.97 -14.60 -0.44
CA SER A 324 16.38 -15.94 -0.53
C SER A 324 15.80 -16.18 -1.92
N ARG A 325 15.94 -17.39 -2.45
CA ARG A 325 15.28 -17.77 -3.69
C ARG A 325 13.78 -17.97 -3.47
N TRP A 326 12.99 -17.52 -4.44
CA TRP A 326 11.56 -17.80 -4.46
C TRP A 326 11.29 -19.26 -4.83
N SER A 327 10.42 -19.94 -4.04
CA SER A 327 10.08 -21.36 -4.20
C SER A 327 8.57 -21.60 -4.16
#